data_0819db7ff3b484d39a2dc78186206e2b
#
_entry.id   0819db7ff3b484d39a2dc78186206e2b
#
_cell.length_a   1.000
_cell.length_b   1.000
_cell.length_c   1.000
_cell.angle_alpha   90.00
_cell.angle_beta   90.00
_cell.angle_gamma   90.00
#
_symmetry.space_group_name_H-M   'P 1'
#
loop_
_entity.id
_entity.type
_entity.pdbx_description
1 polymer ?
#
loop_
_entity_poly.entity_id
_entity_poly.type
_entity_poly.pdbx_seq_one_letter_code
_entity_poly.pdbx_strand_id
1 'polypeptide(L)'
;ISSADWMPRNLNRRVEVACPVYNEEIKTELKEMLKIQLKDNSKARVLDPLLNNHYHRENTSKKFRAQEDYYNYIKSKHHIVMEIYHNPRCAGSRAGLKYLQEKGYDVKIKKYMTEGLSTDELKTIMEKSGKNPVDFIRKQEKIYRDQYRGKDFSDDEWIEILAANPRLLERPVVINEDKAVVANPPEKLDQIL
;
A
#
# COMPACT_ATOMS: atom_id res chain seq x y z
N ILE A 1 22.99 -1.88 -13.38
CA ILE A 1 23.34 -1.06 -12.22
C ILE A 1 24.72 -1.44 -11.77
N SER A 2 25.56 -0.44 -11.50
CA SER A 2 26.95 -0.66 -11.06
C SER A 2 27.30 0.26 -9.89
N SER A 3 28.21 -0.18 -9.04
CA SER A 3 28.82 0.64 -7.99
C SER A 3 29.88 1.60 -8.53
N ALA A 4 30.41 1.34 -9.74
CA ALA A 4 31.44 2.15 -10.35
C ALA A 4 30.94 3.53 -10.79
N ASP A 5 31.68 4.58 -10.44
CA ASP A 5 31.67 5.82 -11.20
C ASP A 5 32.59 5.70 -12.43
N TRP A 6 32.56 6.68 -13.34
CA TRP A 6 33.32 6.66 -14.59
C TRP A 6 34.74 7.18 -14.42
N MET A 7 35.26 7.24 -13.20
CA MET A 7 36.63 7.66 -12.96
C MET A 7 37.62 6.54 -13.28
N PRO A 8 38.80 6.86 -13.88
CA PRO A 8 39.81 5.86 -14.22
C PRO A 8 40.23 4.96 -13.06
N ARG A 9 40.25 5.48 -11.83
CA ARG A 9 40.55 4.70 -10.62
C ARG A 9 39.55 3.57 -10.36
N ASN A 10 38.26 3.82 -10.61
CA ASN A 10 37.21 2.81 -10.38
C ASN A 10 37.21 1.79 -11.51
N LEU A 11 37.38 2.22 -12.76
CA LEU A 11 37.39 1.34 -13.93
C LEU A 11 38.65 0.47 -14.02
N ASN A 12 39.81 0.97 -13.56
CA ASN A 12 41.11 0.32 -13.81
C ASN A 12 41.78 -0.24 -12.55
N ARG A 13 41.40 0.21 -11.34
CA ARG A 13 42.16 -0.10 -10.10
C ARG A 13 41.31 -0.60 -8.95
N ARG A 14 39.97 -0.71 -9.12
CA ARG A 14 39.06 -1.21 -8.09
C ARG A 14 38.33 -2.43 -8.58
N VAL A 15 37.86 -3.25 -7.64
CA VAL A 15 36.87 -4.29 -7.89
C VAL A 15 35.52 -3.64 -7.72
N GLU A 16 34.73 -3.60 -8.80
CA GLU A 16 33.40 -3.00 -8.82
C GLU A 16 32.37 -4.06 -9.16
N VAL A 17 31.18 -3.90 -8.64
CA VAL A 17 30.07 -4.84 -8.86
C VAL A 17 29.10 -4.25 -9.88
N ALA A 18 28.83 -5.00 -10.93
CA ALA A 18 27.75 -4.71 -11.89
C ALA A 18 26.68 -5.78 -11.78
N CYS A 19 25.44 -5.33 -11.57
CA CYS A 19 24.29 -6.22 -11.50
C CYS A 19 23.40 -5.99 -12.74
N PRO A 20 23.25 -6.99 -13.64
CA PRO A 20 22.32 -6.87 -14.76
C PRO A 20 20.87 -6.94 -14.24
N VAL A 21 20.02 -6.13 -14.86
CA VAL A 21 18.60 -6.11 -14.56
C VAL A 21 17.86 -6.80 -15.69
N TYR A 22 17.34 -8.01 -15.45
CA TYR A 22 16.63 -8.80 -16.47
C TYR A 22 15.12 -8.60 -16.44
N ASN A 23 14.56 -8.24 -15.31
CA ASN A 23 13.13 -7.98 -15.17
C ASN A 23 12.72 -6.75 -15.97
N GLU A 24 11.78 -6.90 -16.90
CA GLU A 24 11.37 -5.83 -17.83
C GLU A 24 10.58 -4.70 -17.11
N GLU A 25 9.86 -5.00 -16.05
CA GLU A 25 9.15 -3.99 -15.25
C GLU A 25 10.16 -3.08 -14.56
N ILE A 26 11.17 -3.65 -13.90
CA ILE A 26 12.24 -2.90 -13.24
C ILE A 26 13.05 -2.09 -14.25
N LYS A 27 13.35 -2.65 -15.42
CA LYS A 27 14.02 -1.91 -16.51
C LYS A 27 13.22 -0.70 -16.95
N THR A 28 11.91 -0.87 -17.10
CA THR A 28 11.00 0.20 -17.51
C THR A 28 10.97 1.30 -16.45
N GLU A 29 10.91 0.93 -15.18
CA GLU A 29 10.92 1.89 -14.08
C GLU A 29 12.24 2.69 -14.02
N LEU A 30 13.37 2.02 -14.13
CA LEU A 30 14.68 2.67 -14.19
C LEU A 30 14.82 3.63 -15.38
N LYS A 31 14.28 3.25 -16.54
CA LYS A 31 14.24 4.13 -17.73
C LYS A 31 13.38 5.36 -17.49
N GLU A 32 12.21 5.21 -16.87
CA GLU A 32 11.34 6.36 -16.54
C GLU A 32 12.00 7.27 -15.50
N MET A 33 12.66 6.72 -14.48
CA MET A 33 13.44 7.48 -13.52
C MET A 33 14.50 8.36 -14.22
N LEU A 34 15.26 7.79 -15.14
CA LEU A 34 16.27 8.53 -15.91
C LEU A 34 15.63 9.61 -16.79
N LYS A 35 14.51 9.31 -17.45
CA LYS A 35 13.78 10.29 -18.27
C LYS A 35 13.29 11.48 -17.42
N ILE A 36 12.78 11.23 -16.21
CA ILE A 36 12.36 12.29 -15.29
C ILE A 36 13.56 13.17 -14.92
N GLN A 37 14.70 12.57 -14.60
CA GLN A 37 15.93 13.32 -14.27
C GLN A 37 16.42 14.18 -15.44
N LEU A 38 16.41 13.63 -16.68
CA LEU A 38 16.84 14.35 -17.86
C LEU A 38 15.89 15.48 -18.29
N LYS A 39 14.63 15.47 -17.84
CA LYS A 39 13.67 16.55 -18.10
C LYS A 39 13.79 17.73 -17.15
N ASP A 40 14.63 17.66 -16.12
CA ASP A 40 14.73 18.73 -15.14
C ASP A 40 15.24 20.04 -15.80
N ASN A 41 14.39 21.06 -15.80
CA ASN A 41 14.71 22.39 -16.29
C ASN A 41 14.74 23.45 -15.16
N SER A 42 14.71 23.00 -13.92
CA SER A 42 14.66 23.86 -12.73
C SER A 42 15.95 23.83 -11.93
N LYS A 43 16.55 22.65 -11.77
CA LYS A 43 17.76 22.43 -10.96
C LYS A 43 18.91 21.81 -11.74
N ALA A 44 18.66 21.24 -12.92
CA ALA A 44 19.71 20.72 -13.77
C ALA A 44 20.74 21.76 -14.13
N ARG A 45 21.97 21.31 -14.28
CA ARG A 45 23.12 22.16 -14.68
C ARG A 45 23.63 21.68 -16.02
N VAL A 46 24.06 22.64 -16.83
CA VAL A 46 24.73 22.34 -18.09
C VAL A 46 26.17 21.96 -17.79
N LEU A 47 26.58 20.79 -18.27
CA LEU A 47 27.97 20.36 -18.20
C LEU A 47 28.69 20.90 -19.46
N ASP A 48 29.35 22.02 -19.32
CA ASP A 48 30.14 22.61 -20.35
C ASP A 48 31.66 22.42 -20.09
N PRO A 49 32.57 22.59 -21.12
CA PRO A 49 33.98 22.39 -20.96
C PRO A 49 34.65 23.30 -19.92
N LEU A 50 34.03 24.43 -19.60
CA LEU A 50 34.52 25.41 -18.62
C LEU A 50 33.96 25.18 -17.22
N LEU A 51 33.03 24.23 -17.07
CA LEU A 51 32.37 23.92 -15.82
C LEU A 51 31.72 25.13 -15.13
N ASN A 52 31.13 26.03 -15.91
CA ASN A 52 30.52 27.28 -15.44
C ASN A 52 29.28 27.07 -14.54
N ASN A 53 28.81 25.85 -14.44
CA ASN A 53 27.71 25.46 -13.54
C ASN A 53 26.39 26.23 -13.78
N HIS A 54 26.13 26.62 -15.03
CA HIS A 54 24.88 27.30 -15.40
C HIS A 54 23.67 26.36 -15.27
N TYR A 55 22.54 26.95 -14.87
CA TYR A 55 21.29 26.21 -14.87
C TYR A 55 20.84 25.89 -16.29
N HIS A 56 20.41 24.65 -16.52
CA HIS A 56 19.68 24.30 -17.71
C HIS A 56 18.29 24.92 -17.63
N ARG A 57 17.98 25.86 -18.54
CA ARG A 57 16.67 26.51 -18.60
C ARG A 57 16.15 26.38 -20.02
N GLU A 58 15.08 25.60 -20.17
CA GLU A 58 14.31 25.61 -21.41
C GLU A 58 13.28 26.75 -21.38
N ASN A 59 13.00 27.28 -22.57
CA ASN A 59 12.02 28.38 -22.75
C ASN A 59 10.59 27.83 -22.72
N THR A 60 10.25 27.05 -21.68
CA THR A 60 8.93 26.46 -21.49
C THR A 60 8.26 27.08 -20.27
N SER A 61 6.93 27.27 -20.36
CA SER A 61 6.10 27.73 -19.25
C SER A 61 6.00 26.70 -18.11
N LYS A 62 6.28 25.42 -18.41
CA LYS A 62 6.17 24.32 -17.45
C LYS A 62 7.51 24.04 -16.80
N LYS A 63 7.55 24.17 -15.47
CA LYS A 63 8.71 23.80 -14.67
C LYS A 63 8.68 22.30 -14.35
N PHE A 64 9.80 21.64 -14.61
CA PHE A 64 10.05 20.26 -14.21
C PHE A 64 11.16 20.23 -13.16
N ARG A 65 10.91 19.54 -12.06
CA ARG A 65 11.86 19.36 -10.97
C ARG A 65 11.98 17.86 -10.68
N ALA A 66 13.10 17.28 -11.07
CA ALA A 66 13.28 15.83 -11.05
C ALA A 66 12.93 15.15 -9.73
N GLN A 67 13.31 15.75 -8.59
CA GLN A 67 13.03 15.17 -7.27
C GLN A 67 11.53 15.14 -6.96
N GLU A 68 10.79 16.21 -7.27
CA GLU A 68 9.35 16.30 -7.02
C GLU A 68 8.57 15.42 -8.01
N ASP A 69 8.95 15.47 -9.29
CA ASP A 69 8.30 14.69 -10.34
C ASP A 69 8.55 13.18 -10.15
N TYR A 70 9.74 12.79 -9.69
CA TYR A 70 10.04 11.39 -9.36
C TYR A 70 9.26 10.92 -8.13
N TYR A 71 9.17 11.73 -7.08
CA TYR A 71 8.32 11.44 -5.92
C TYR A 71 6.85 11.21 -6.34
N ASN A 72 6.31 12.11 -7.17
CA ASN A 72 4.94 11.98 -7.67
C ASN A 72 4.76 10.74 -8.56
N TYR A 73 5.77 10.41 -9.37
CA TYR A 73 5.77 9.19 -10.19
C TYR A 73 5.74 7.93 -9.33
N ILE A 74 6.59 7.84 -8.31
CA ILE A 74 6.59 6.71 -7.37
C ILE A 74 5.26 6.64 -6.63
N LYS A 75 4.79 7.77 -6.10
CA LYS A 75 3.49 7.85 -5.42
C LYS A 75 2.34 7.39 -6.31
N SER A 76 2.35 7.72 -7.59
CA SER A 76 1.31 7.28 -8.55
C SER A 76 1.39 5.79 -8.90
N LYS A 77 2.57 5.20 -8.89
CA LYS A 77 2.76 3.77 -9.14
C LYS A 77 2.46 2.90 -7.92
N HIS A 78 2.89 3.36 -6.76
CA HIS A 78 2.62 2.71 -5.49
C HIS A 78 1.35 3.29 -4.86
N HIS A 79 0.27 3.35 -5.65
CA HIS A 79 -1.05 3.56 -5.08
C HIS A 79 -1.36 2.32 -4.23
N ILE A 80 -0.93 2.38 -2.98
CA ILE A 80 -1.37 1.43 -1.97
C ILE A 80 -2.86 1.68 -1.79
N VAL A 81 -3.66 0.94 -2.54
CA VAL A 81 -5.11 0.97 -2.38
C VAL A 81 -5.44 0.11 -1.18
N MET A 82 -5.58 0.75 -0.04
CA MET A 82 -6.10 0.06 1.14
C MET A 82 -7.54 -0.37 0.88
N GLU A 83 -7.90 -1.58 1.28
CA GLU A 83 -9.28 -2.03 1.22
C GLU A 83 -9.88 -2.04 2.63
N ILE A 84 -11.03 -1.36 2.80
CA ILE A 84 -11.76 -1.36 4.07
C ILE A 84 -13.10 -2.08 3.94
N TYR A 85 -13.29 -3.09 4.78
CA TYR A 85 -14.58 -3.75 4.98
C TYR A 85 -15.43 -2.91 5.92
N HIS A 86 -16.27 -2.09 5.32
CA HIS A 86 -16.95 -0.98 5.97
C HIS A 86 -18.43 -1.26 6.25
N ASN A 87 -18.89 -0.87 7.45
CA ASN A 87 -20.30 -0.77 7.77
C ASN A 87 -20.64 0.71 8.07
N PRO A 88 -21.35 1.42 7.19
CA PRO A 88 -21.65 2.84 7.38
C PRO A 88 -22.52 3.15 8.61
N ARG A 89 -23.27 2.16 9.11
CA ARG A 89 -24.08 2.31 10.33
C ARG A 89 -23.28 2.14 11.62
N CYS A 90 -22.03 1.66 11.55
CA CYS A 90 -21.17 1.47 12.72
C CYS A 90 -20.27 2.69 12.95
N ALA A 91 -20.32 3.26 14.17
CA ALA A 91 -19.47 4.41 14.51
C ALA A 91 -17.96 4.11 14.40
N GLY A 92 -17.50 2.95 14.92
CA GLY A 92 -16.11 2.54 14.79
C GLY A 92 -15.66 2.37 13.34
N SER A 93 -16.55 1.85 12.47
CA SER A 93 -16.25 1.70 11.05
C SER A 93 -16.12 3.05 10.34
N ARG A 94 -16.95 4.04 10.71
CA ARG A 94 -16.80 5.41 10.20
C ARG A 94 -15.54 6.08 10.70
N ALA A 95 -15.18 5.88 11.97
CA ALA A 95 -13.96 6.43 12.55
C ALA A 95 -12.70 5.88 11.88
N GLY A 96 -12.63 4.56 11.62
CA GLY A 96 -11.51 3.96 10.89
C GLY A 96 -11.36 4.48 9.47
N LEU A 97 -12.46 4.62 8.72
CA LEU A 97 -12.44 5.22 7.38
C LEU A 97 -11.97 6.67 7.40
N LYS A 98 -12.49 7.47 8.32
CA LYS A 98 -12.10 8.88 8.48
C LYS A 98 -10.61 9.00 8.80
N TYR A 99 -10.09 8.17 9.68
CA TYR A 99 -8.67 8.14 10.05
C TYR A 99 -7.75 7.91 8.83
N LEU A 100 -8.09 6.97 7.95
CA LEU A 100 -7.34 6.73 6.71
C LEU A 100 -7.40 7.91 5.76
N GLN A 101 -8.59 8.51 5.59
CA GLN A 101 -8.80 9.68 4.72
C GLN A 101 -8.04 10.91 5.21
N GLU A 102 -8.03 11.18 6.51
CA GLU A 102 -7.29 12.29 7.11
C GLU A 102 -5.78 12.14 6.95
N LYS A 103 -5.28 10.90 6.91
CA LYS A 103 -3.88 10.59 6.58
C LYS A 103 -3.56 10.61 5.08
N GLY A 104 -4.56 10.84 4.22
CA GLY A 104 -4.40 10.97 2.78
C GLY A 104 -4.25 9.66 2.02
N TYR A 105 -4.69 8.54 2.59
CA TYR A 105 -4.68 7.25 1.91
C TYR A 105 -5.88 7.08 0.99
N ASP A 106 -5.67 6.48 -0.17
CA ASP A 106 -6.76 6.03 -1.03
C ASP A 106 -7.31 4.71 -0.51
N VAL A 107 -8.63 4.67 -0.37
CA VAL A 107 -9.33 3.56 0.28
C VAL A 107 -10.41 3.01 -0.63
N LYS A 108 -10.28 1.76 -1.02
CA LYS A 108 -11.35 1.00 -1.65
C LYS A 108 -12.33 0.54 -0.57
N ILE A 109 -13.56 1.04 -0.65
CA ILE A 109 -14.58 0.76 0.35
C ILE A 109 -15.45 -0.41 -0.11
N LYS A 110 -15.42 -1.53 0.64
CA LYS A 110 -16.35 -2.63 0.48
C LYS A 110 -17.42 -2.56 1.54
N LYS A 111 -18.66 -2.34 1.12
CA LYS A 111 -19.87 -2.33 1.98
C LYS A 111 -20.38 -3.77 2.19
N TYR A 112 -19.59 -4.58 2.88
CA TYR A 112 -19.78 -6.02 3.02
C TYR A 112 -21.16 -6.43 3.60
N MET A 113 -21.85 -5.53 4.30
CA MET A 113 -23.20 -5.78 4.80
C MET A 113 -24.27 -5.87 3.69
N THR A 114 -24.00 -5.29 2.52
CA THR A 114 -24.88 -5.29 1.35
C THR A 114 -24.30 -6.08 0.18
N GLU A 115 -22.99 -6.08 0.04
CA GLU A 115 -22.27 -6.76 -1.03
C GLU A 115 -21.95 -8.23 -0.69
N GLY A 116 -22.06 -8.59 0.60
CA GLY A 116 -21.70 -9.91 1.09
C GLY A 116 -20.21 -10.06 1.39
N LEU A 117 -19.87 -11.22 1.93
CA LEU A 117 -18.50 -11.68 2.20
C LEU A 117 -18.36 -13.08 1.62
N SER A 118 -17.35 -13.30 0.78
CA SER A 118 -17.00 -14.65 0.34
C SER A 118 -16.08 -15.34 1.34
N THR A 119 -16.04 -16.66 1.30
CA THR A 119 -15.10 -17.47 2.09
C THR A 119 -13.65 -17.17 1.71
N ASP A 120 -13.36 -16.90 0.43
CA ASP A 120 -12.00 -16.57 -0.05
C ASP A 120 -11.53 -15.22 0.48
N GLU A 121 -12.41 -14.21 0.55
CA GLU A 121 -12.10 -12.93 1.16
C GLU A 121 -11.80 -13.06 2.65
N LEU A 122 -12.58 -13.85 3.36
CA LEU A 122 -12.35 -14.13 4.77
C LEU A 122 -11.03 -14.86 4.99
N LYS A 123 -10.71 -15.88 4.19
CA LYS A 123 -9.41 -16.57 4.23
C LYS A 123 -8.26 -15.57 4.01
N THR A 124 -8.37 -14.69 3.02
CA THR A 124 -7.37 -13.64 2.76
C THR A 124 -7.20 -12.70 3.96
N ILE A 125 -8.29 -12.30 4.63
CA ILE A 125 -8.24 -11.49 5.85
C ILE A 125 -7.49 -12.22 6.97
N MET A 126 -7.79 -13.51 7.18
CA MET A 126 -7.16 -14.30 8.23
C MET A 126 -5.66 -14.47 7.97
N GLU A 127 -5.29 -14.85 6.76
CA GLU A 127 -3.88 -15.00 6.34
C GLU A 127 -3.09 -13.70 6.57
N LYS A 128 -3.61 -12.57 6.07
CA LYS A 128 -2.93 -11.28 6.19
C LYS A 128 -2.90 -10.72 7.61
N SER A 129 -3.84 -11.12 8.46
CA SER A 129 -3.88 -10.69 9.86
C SER A 129 -3.05 -11.57 10.80
N GLY A 130 -2.74 -12.80 10.39
CA GLY A 130 -2.12 -13.81 11.24
C GLY A 130 -2.97 -14.24 12.44
N LYS A 131 -4.31 -14.06 12.36
CA LYS A 131 -5.26 -14.36 13.44
C LYS A 131 -6.25 -15.43 13.04
N ASN A 132 -6.78 -16.12 14.02
CA ASN A 132 -7.82 -17.14 13.81
C ASN A 132 -9.19 -16.49 13.52
N PRO A 133 -10.08 -17.17 12.78
CA PRO A 133 -11.42 -16.67 12.48
C PRO A 133 -12.22 -16.26 13.73
N VAL A 134 -12.05 -16.98 14.83
CA VAL A 134 -12.75 -16.71 16.10
C VAL A 134 -12.41 -15.32 16.70
N ASP A 135 -11.23 -14.77 16.38
CA ASP A 135 -10.79 -13.45 16.84
C ASP A 135 -11.55 -12.31 16.14
N PHE A 136 -12.17 -12.62 15.01
CA PHE A 136 -12.98 -11.69 14.24
C PHE A 136 -14.47 -11.77 14.56
N ILE A 137 -14.87 -12.60 15.54
CA ILE A 137 -16.26 -12.79 15.89
C ILE A 137 -16.74 -11.76 16.91
N ARG A 138 -17.79 -11.05 16.57
CA ARG A 138 -18.51 -10.14 17.48
C ARG A 138 -19.41 -10.91 18.43
N LYS A 139 -18.86 -11.24 19.59
CA LYS A 139 -19.57 -12.04 20.62
C LYS A 139 -20.76 -11.33 21.26
N GLN A 140 -20.86 -10.01 21.09
CA GLN A 140 -21.99 -9.18 21.56
C GLN A 140 -23.23 -9.23 20.64
N GLU A 141 -23.12 -9.76 19.44
CA GLU A 141 -24.27 -9.89 18.53
C GLU A 141 -25.27 -10.93 19.05
N LYS A 142 -26.56 -10.65 18.89
CA LYS A 142 -27.61 -11.57 19.36
C LYS A 142 -27.48 -12.95 18.74
N ILE A 143 -27.24 -13.01 17.42
CA ILE A 143 -27.09 -14.28 16.71
C ILE A 143 -25.94 -15.14 17.26
N TYR A 144 -24.82 -14.52 17.72
CA TYR A 144 -23.75 -15.27 18.37
C TYR A 144 -24.23 -15.91 19.66
N ARG A 145 -24.92 -15.14 20.50
CA ARG A 145 -25.39 -15.62 21.81
C ARG A 145 -26.42 -16.72 21.69
N ASP A 146 -27.29 -16.62 20.70
CA ASP A 146 -28.42 -17.53 20.53
C ASP A 146 -28.01 -18.86 19.84
N GLN A 147 -27.01 -18.83 18.94
CA GLN A 147 -26.72 -19.94 18.04
C GLN A 147 -25.32 -20.56 18.22
N TYR A 148 -24.34 -19.74 18.61
CA TYR A 148 -22.91 -20.14 18.54
C TYR A 148 -22.20 -20.18 19.88
N ARG A 149 -22.71 -19.51 20.90
CA ARG A 149 -22.09 -19.43 22.23
C ARG A 149 -21.94 -20.81 22.87
N GLY A 150 -20.69 -21.13 23.31
CA GLY A 150 -20.38 -22.38 23.99
C GLY A 150 -20.27 -23.60 23.07
N LYS A 151 -20.25 -23.37 21.76
CA LYS A 151 -19.99 -24.43 20.79
C LYS A 151 -18.58 -24.27 20.21
N ASP A 152 -17.92 -25.37 19.92
CA ASP A 152 -16.64 -25.41 19.26
C ASP A 152 -16.83 -25.64 17.78
N PHE A 153 -16.16 -24.85 16.96
CA PHE A 153 -16.16 -24.93 15.50
C PHE A 153 -14.70 -24.86 15.01
N SER A 154 -14.42 -25.57 13.94
CA SER A 154 -13.16 -25.46 13.22
C SER A 154 -13.02 -24.08 12.55
N ASP A 155 -11.83 -23.73 12.11
CA ASP A 155 -11.58 -22.46 11.42
C ASP A 155 -12.38 -22.36 10.11
N ASP A 156 -12.49 -23.44 9.35
CA ASP A 156 -13.29 -23.45 8.13
C ASP A 156 -14.79 -23.26 8.42
N GLU A 157 -15.33 -23.89 9.45
CA GLU A 157 -16.71 -23.69 9.88
C GLU A 157 -16.96 -22.24 10.32
N TRP A 158 -16.03 -21.60 11.05
CA TRP A 158 -16.12 -20.19 11.42
C TRP A 158 -16.11 -19.28 10.19
N ILE A 159 -15.31 -19.58 9.17
CA ILE A 159 -15.29 -18.84 7.91
C ILE A 159 -16.65 -18.94 7.19
N GLU A 160 -17.24 -20.13 7.12
CA GLU A 160 -18.58 -20.33 6.55
C GLU A 160 -19.66 -19.59 7.34
N ILE A 161 -19.59 -19.65 8.67
CA ILE A 161 -20.52 -18.91 9.57
C ILE A 161 -20.41 -17.41 9.34
N LEU A 162 -19.20 -16.86 9.22
CA LEU A 162 -18.97 -15.44 8.94
C LEU A 162 -19.49 -15.02 7.57
N ALA A 163 -19.27 -15.84 6.54
CA ALA A 163 -19.78 -15.60 5.19
C ALA A 163 -21.31 -15.57 5.16
N ALA A 164 -21.93 -16.53 5.84
CA ALA A 164 -23.40 -16.59 5.95
C ALA A 164 -23.98 -15.48 6.84
N ASN A 165 -23.22 -14.97 7.80
CA ASN A 165 -23.65 -13.98 8.79
C ASN A 165 -22.67 -12.79 8.90
N PRO A 166 -22.61 -11.89 7.91
CA PRO A 166 -21.66 -10.76 7.90
C PRO A 166 -21.73 -9.85 9.12
N ARG A 167 -22.85 -9.83 9.85
CA ARG A 167 -23.00 -9.08 11.11
C ARG A 167 -22.04 -9.52 12.20
N LEU A 168 -21.60 -10.78 12.15
CA LEU A 168 -20.69 -11.35 13.13
C LEU A 168 -19.24 -10.87 12.94
N LEU A 169 -18.90 -10.29 11.80
CA LEU A 169 -17.54 -9.81 11.56
C LEU A 169 -17.24 -8.58 12.41
N GLU A 170 -16.09 -8.58 13.13
CA GLU A 170 -15.52 -7.38 13.73
C GLU A 170 -15.20 -6.34 12.66
N ARG A 171 -15.41 -5.06 12.96
CA ARG A 171 -15.35 -3.98 11.96
C ARG A 171 -14.85 -2.65 12.52
N PRO A 172 -14.20 -1.85 11.66
CA PRO A 172 -13.81 -2.16 10.29
C PRO A 172 -12.60 -3.10 10.24
N VAL A 173 -12.54 -3.95 9.22
CA VAL A 173 -11.32 -4.64 8.83
C VAL A 173 -10.66 -3.84 7.72
N VAL A 174 -9.36 -3.61 7.82
CA VAL A 174 -8.58 -2.92 6.80
C VAL A 174 -7.44 -3.82 6.35
N ILE A 175 -7.28 -3.90 5.04
CA ILE A 175 -6.17 -4.60 4.37
C ILE A 175 -5.25 -3.55 3.74
N ASN A 176 -3.96 -3.69 4.00
CA ASN A 176 -2.90 -2.94 3.35
C ASN A 176 -1.83 -3.92 2.86
N GLU A 177 -1.73 -4.10 1.54
CA GLU A 177 -0.82 -5.08 0.90
C GLU A 177 -0.97 -6.49 1.49
N ASP A 178 0.01 -6.91 2.28
CA ASP A 178 0.11 -8.25 2.90
C ASP A 178 -0.37 -8.30 4.36
N LYS A 179 -0.89 -7.19 4.89
CA LYS A 179 -1.35 -7.08 6.29
C LYS A 179 -2.82 -6.75 6.38
N ALA A 180 -3.47 -7.26 7.44
CA ALA A 180 -4.84 -6.92 7.78
C ALA A 180 -4.99 -6.65 9.27
N VAL A 181 -5.87 -5.71 9.63
CA VAL A 181 -6.17 -5.38 11.02
C VAL A 181 -7.64 -5.03 11.23
N VAL A 182 -8.16 -5.35 12.41
CA VAL A 182 -9.44 -4.78 12.89
C VAL A 182 -9.15 -3.41 13.47
N ALA A 183 -9.56 -2.35 12.75
CA ALA A 183 -9.29 -0.96 13.11
C ALA A 183 -10.30 -0.41 14.14
N ASN A 184 -10.33 -1.03 15.30
CA ASN A 184 -11.14 -0.59 16.43
C ASN A 184 -10.32 -0.79 17.73
N PRO A 185 -9.77 0.29 18.34
CA PRO A 185 -9.88 1.69 17.92
C PRO A 185 -9.07 2.00 16.63
N PRO A 186 -9.32 3.17 15.97
CA PRO A 186 -8.71 3.52 14.67
C PRO A 186 -7.18 3.54 14.66
N GLU A 187 -6.54 3.87 15.78
CA GLU A 187 -5.08 3.94 15.96
C GLU A 187 -4.37 2.59 15.72
N LYS A 188 -5.12 1.49 15.77
CA LYS A 188 -4.59 0.17 15.38
C LYS A 188 -4.14 0.12 13.91
N LEU A 189 -4.64 1.03 13.08
CA LEU A 189 -4.19 1.17 11.70
C LEU A 189 -2.69 1.48 11.59
N ASP A 190 -2.11 2.17 12.57
CA ASP A 190 -0.67 2.48 12.56
C ASP A 190 0.23 1.22 12.55
N GLN A 191 -0.32 0.04 12.83
CA GLN A 191 0.40 -1.23 12.74
C GLN A 191 0.60 -1.72 11.31
N ILE A 192 -0.18 -1.19 10.37
CA ILE A 192 -0.18 -1.60 8.95
C ILE A 192 0.05 -0.45 7.97
N LEU A 193 0.23 0.78 8.46
CA LEU A 193 0.50 1.98 7.68
C LEU A 193 1.97 2.17 7.29
#